data_e833f2f96700cc020f210f5f1ef06f2b
#
_entry.id   e833f2f96700cc020f210f5f1ef06f2b
#
_cell.length_a   1.000
_cell.length_b   1.000
_cell.length_c   1.000
_cell.angle_alpha   90.00
_cell.angle_beta   90.00
_cell.angle_gamma   90.00
#
_symmetry.space_group_name_H-M   'P 1'
#
loop_
_entity.id
_entity.type
_entity.pdbx_description
1 polymer ?
#
loop_
_entity_poly.entity_id
_entity_poly.type
_entity_poly.pdbx_seq_one_letter_code
_entity_poly.pdbx_strand_id
1 'polypeptide(L)'
;NEPAAEPAAEPAAEPAAEPAAEPAMEGVDSSKPTIKLIVNPWSASRLNVEVAKNIIESNLHYPVEITEVNENDAMFTGMADGSLDAVLEIWPSGITDAENAYFDDGTVAHIGDLGAVGRIGWFVPQYVLDANPELATWEGFVMPTAAELFGTAESGDLGRFLATDPSYSQFDEQIITNLNMPFEVQYSGSEPATIAELDARSSAGEPVVMYWWTPTAAVAKYNLVKVELPAVTDECNASAGASDGGYACDYPEDVLIKAASGQLEEKAPDVYAFLQAFTITTDDQLEMLPAFEIDGDDPADVAAKWVAAHEDVWSTWLS
;
A
#
# COMPACT_ATOMS: atom_id res chain seq x y z
N ASN A 1 18.17 -44.03 -49.26
CA ASN A 1 18.68 -42.68 -49.02
C ASN A 1 17.53 -41.68 -49.22
N GLU A 2 16.82 -41.34 -48.15
CA GLU A 2 15.95 -40.19 -48.11
C GLU A 2 16.71 -38.97 -47.57
N PRO A 3 16.55 -37.78 -48.14
CA PRO A 3 17.18 -36.58 -47.63
C PRO A 3 16.44 -36.07 -46.40
N ALA A 4 17.23 -35.67 -45.39
CA ALA A 4 16.74 -35.04 -44.15
C ALA A 4 16.06 -33.70 -44.44
N ALA A 5 14.92 -33.47 -43.79
CA ALA A 5 14.19 -32.21 -43.84
C ALA A 5 14.93 -31.14 -43.03
N GLU A 6 15.10 -29.95 -43.60
CA GLU A 6 15.59 -28.74 -42.92
C GLU A 6 14.62 -28.29 -41.85
N PRO A 7 15.10 -27.78 -40.67
CA PRO A 7 14.22 -27.21 -39.67
C PRO A 7 13.66 -25.87 -40.14
N ALA A 8 12.34 -25.71 -39.95
CA ALA A 8 11.63 -24.47 -40.23
C ALA A 8 12.12 -23.34 -39.31
N ALA A 9 12.37 -22.17 -39.89
CA ALA A 9 12.76 -20.98 -39.17
C ALA A 9 11.59 -20.51 -38.24
N GLU A 10 11.93 -20.23 -36.98
CA GLU A 10 11.02 -19.58 -36.03
C GLU A 10 10.63 -18.17 -36.53
N PRO A 11 9.35 -17.76 -36.39
CA PRO A 11 8.95 -16.40 -36.72
C PRO A 11 9.59 -15.42 -35.76
N ALA A 12 10.21 -14.37 -36.31
CA ALA A 12 10.76 -13.25 -35.54
C ALA A 12 9.66 -12.59 -34.71
N ALA A 13 9.90 -12.40 -33.40
CA ALA A 13 9.00 -11.65 -32.52
C ALA A 13 8.87 -10.20 -33.04
N GLU A 14 7.63 -9.75 -33.22
CA GLU A 14 7.33 -8.34 -33.46
C GLU A 14 7.82 -7.50 -32.29
N PRO A 15 8.40 -6.30 -32.54
CA PRO A 15 8.79 -5.40 -31.46
C PRO A 15 7.54 -4.95 -30.70
N ALA A 16 7.59 -5.02 -29.36
CA ALA A 16 6.56 -4.50 -28.50
C ALA A 16 6.30 -3.01 -28.85
N ALA A 17 5.04 -2.65 -29.02
CA ALA A 17 4.63 -1.27 -29.26
C ALA A 17 5.10 -0.41 -28.06
N GLU A 18 5.75 0.72 -28.35
CA GLU A 18 6.03 1.74 -27.35
C GLU A 18 4.70 2.17 -26.71
N PRO A 19 4.65 2.37 -25.37
CA PRO A 19 3.45 2.89 -24.73
C PRO A 19 3.08 4.23 -25.36
N ALA A 20 1.80 4.37 -25.71
CA ALA A 20 1.26 5.62 -26.25
C ALA A 20 1.53 6.75 -25.23
N ALA A 21 2.13 7.85 -25.67
CA ALA A 21 2.28 9.02 -24.86
C ALA A 21 0.89 9.49 -24.40
N GLU A 22 0.71 9.66 -23.08
CA GLU A 22 -0.50 10.26 -22.51
C GLU A 22 -0.76 11.64 -23.18
N PRO A 23 -2.03 12.00 -23.43
CA PRO A 23 -2.35 13.31 -23.98
C PRO A 23 -1.87 14.39 -23.00
N ALA A 24 -1.00 15.32 -23.48
CA ALA A 24 -0.55 16.45 -22.70
C ALA A 24 -1.77 17.24 -22.20
N MET A 25 -1.91 17.40 -20.89
CA MET A 25 -2.96 18.24 -20.29
C MET A 25 -2.75 19.69 -20.72
N GLU A 26 -3.81 20.37 -21.17
CA GLU A 26 -3.76 21.79 -21.53
C GLU A 26 -3.41 22.59 -20.26
N GLY A 27 -2.25 23.25 -20.26
CA GLY A 27 -1.81 24.11 -19.17
C GLY A 27 -0.44 23.77 -18.58
N VAL A 28 0.11 22.59 -18.85
CA VAL A 28 1.44 22.19 -18.33
C VAL A 28 2.54 22.96 -19.06
N ASP A 29 3.44 23.61 -18.29
CA ASP A 29 4.61 24.33 -18.82
C ASP A 29 5.83 23.39 -18.89
N SER A 30 6.12 22.88 -20.07
CA SER A 30 7.25 21.98 -20.31
C SER A 30 8.63 22.61 -20.08
N SER A 31 8.72 23.92 -19.83
CA SER A 31 9.97 24.59 -19.43
C SER A 31 10.27 24.47 -17.94
N LYS A 32 9.26 24.11 -17.12
CA LYS A 32 9.44 23.82 -15.70
C LYS A 32 10.04 22.43 -15.51
N PRO A 33 10.75 22.18 -14.39
CA PRO A 33 11.28 20.85 -14.09
C PRO A 33 10.14 19.86 -13.88
N THR A 34 10.31 18.62 -14.35
CA THR A 34 9.37 17.53 -14.06
C THR A 34 9.41 17.18 -12.58
N ILE A 35 8.24 17.07 -11.97
CA ILE A 35 8.07 16.61 -10.60
C ILE A 35 7.83 15.10 -10.63
N LYS A 36 8.65 14.34 -9.91
CA LYS A 36 8.59 12.88 -9.86
C LYS A 36 7.98 12.43 -8.54
N LEU A 37 6.71 12.10 -8.59
CA LEU A 37 5.97 11.59 -7.43
C LEU A 37 6.11 10.06 -7.35
N ILE A 38 6.33 9.59 -6.14
CA ILE A 38 6.37 8.17 -5.81
C ILE A 38 4.94 7.70 -5.51
N VAL A 39 4.55 6.60 -6.11
CA VAL A 39 3.38 5.83 -5.72
C VAL A 39 3.82 4.48 -5.16
N ASN A 40 3.29 4.12 -4.00
CA ASN A 40 3.48 2.79 -3.43
C ASN A 40 2.46 1.81 -4.04
N PRO A 41 2.70 0.48 -4.01
CA PRO A 41 1.89 -0.50 -4.73
C PRO A 41 0.58 -0.87 -4.01
N TRP A 42 -0.15 0.15 -3.51
CA TRP A 42 -1.50 0.01 -2.93
C TRP A 42 -2.43 1.15 -3.33
N SER A 43 -3.73 0.87 -3.26
CA SER A 43 -4.79 1.68 -3.85
C SER A 43 -4.86 3.11 -3.31
N ALA A 44 -4.71 3.31 -1.98
CA ALA A 44 -4.79 4.63 -1.37
C ALA A 44 -3.64 5.53 -1.84
N SER A 45 -2.40 5.01 -1.88
CA SER A 45 -1.25 5.76 -2.39
C SER A 45 -1.45 6.20 -3.85
N ARG A 46 -2.01 5.33 -4.70
CA ARG A 46 -2.32 5.68 -6.10
C ARG A 46 -3.26 6.88 -6.17
N LEU A 47 -4.35 6.87 -5.42
CA LEU A 47 -5.33 7.94 -5.43
C LEU A 47 -4.76 9.26 -4.89
N ASN A 48 -3.97 9.21 -3.80
CA ASN A 48 -3.31 10.39 -3.25
C ASN A 48 -2.40 11.08 -4.28
N VAL A 49 -1.62 10.27 -5.01
CA VAL A 49 -0.68 10.76 -6.02
C VAL A 49 -1.42 11.33 -7.23
N GLU A 50 -2.51 10.70 -7.68
CA GLU A 50 -3.32 11.22 -8.80
C GLU A 50 -4.03 12.54 -8.44
N VAL A 51 -4.51 12.69 -7.19
CA VAL A 51 -5.05 13.99 -6.70
C VAL A 51 -3.97 15.06 -6.73
N ALA A 52 -2.78 14.77 -6.19
CA ALA A 52 -1.67 15.73 -6.18
C ALA A 52 -1.21 16.08 -7.60
N LYS A 53 -1.06 15.08 -8.50
CA LYS A 53 -0.72 15.28 -9.91
C LYS A 53 -1.72 16.22 -10.58
N ASN A 54 -3.02 15.95 -10.44
CA ASN A 54 -4.07 16.76 -11.05
C ASN A 54 -3.94 18.24 -10.65
N ILE A 55 -3.73 18.53 -9.36
CA ILE A 55 -3.61 19.89 -8.85
C ILE A 55 -2.28 20.53 -9.28
N ILE A 56 -1.16 19.83 -9.21
CA ILE A 56 0.15 20.35 -9.63
C ILE A 56 0.13 20.71 -11.11
N GLU A 57 -0.39 19.86 -11.97
CA GLU A 57 -0.43 20.10 -13.41
C GLU A 57 -1.40 21.22 -13.80
N SER A 58 -2.60 21.24 -13.20
CA SER A 58 -3.63 22.22 -13.56
C SER A 58 -3.42 23.61 -12.93
N ASN A 59 -2.85 23.72 -11.73
CA ASN A 59 -2.76 24.98 -10.99
C ASN A 59 -1.34 25.51 -10.84
N LEU A 60 -0.34 24.62 -10.69
CA LEU A 60 1.06 24.99 -10.58
C LEU A 60 1.81 24.85 -11.92
N HIS A 61 1.22 24.19 -12.90
CA HIS A 61 1.70 24.02 -14.27
C HIS A 61 3.06 23.31 -14.39
N TYR A 62 3.43 22.43 -13.45
CA TYR A 62 4.59 21.55 -13.57
C TYR A 62 4.19 20.23 -14.22
N PRO A 63 5.02 19.67 -15.12
CA PRO A 63 4.82 18.30 -15.57
C PRO A 63 5.07 17.33 -14.41
N VAL A 64 4.22 16.31 -14.26
CA VAL A 64 4.33 15.31 -13.20
C VAL A 64 4.53 13.94 -13.81
N GLU A 65 5.55 13.22 -13.34
CA GLU A 65 5.82 11.81 -13.62
C GLU A 65 5.54 11.00 -12.34
N ILE A 66 4.80 9.90 -12.47
CA ILE A 66 4.54 8.98 -11.36
C ILE A 66 5.42 7.74 -11.54
N THR A 67 6.15 7.39 -10.48
CA THR A 67 7.01 6.21 -10.45
C THR A 67 6.58 5.29 -9.32
N GLU A 68 6.26 4.04 -9.65
CA GLU A 68 5.91 3.05 -8.62
C GLU A 68 7.16 2.52 -7.95
N VAL A 69 7.20 2.64 -6.62
CA VAL A 69 8.32 2.18 -5.79
C VAL A 69 7.76 1.61 -4.48
N ASN A 70 8.26 0.46 -4.06
CA ASN A 70 7.93 -0.10 -2.76
C ASN A 70 8.44 0.82 -1.63
N GLU A 71 7.74 0.82 -0.51
CA GLU A 71 8.17 1.52 0.71
C GLU A 71 9.37 0.78 1.34
N ASN A 72 10.57 1.17 0.94
CA ASN A 72 11.83 0.56 1.36
C ASN A 72 13.01 1.51 1.13
N ASP A 73 14.22 1.06 1.43
CA ASP A 73 15.48 1.83 1.28
C ASP A 73 15.67 2.42 -0.13
N ALA A 74 15.19 1.76 -1.20
CA ALA A 74 15.31 2.29 -2.57
C ALA A 74 14.48 3.56 -2.78
N MET A 75 13.30 3.67 -2.14
CA MET A 75 12.48 4.87 -2.12
C MET A 75 13.22 6.04 -1.47
N PHE A 76 13.79 5.82 -0.28
CA PHE A 76 14.56 6.83 0.45
C PHE A 76 15.83 7.24 -0.30
N THR A 77 16.57 6.26 -0.86
CA THR A 77 17.75 6.54 -1.70
C THR A 77 17.40 7.42 -2.89
N GLY A 78 16.30 7.12 -3.59
CA GLY A 78 15.84 7.91 -4.74
C GLY A 78 15.47 9.35 -4.38
N MET A 79 14.88 9.58 -3.21
CA MET A 79 14.61 10.94 -2.71
C MET A 79 15.91 11.63 -2.27
N ALA A 80 16.83 10.91 -1.62
CA ALA A 80 18.08 11.48 -1.13
C ALA A 80 19.00 11.94 -2.26
N ASP A 81 19.07 11.20 -3.37
CA ASP A 81 19.89 11.57 -4.54
C ASP A 81 19.17 12.53 -5.52
N GLY A 82 17.88 12.83 -5.29
CA GLY A 82 17.06 13.72 -6.12
C GLY A 82 16.57 13.10 -7.43
N SER A 83 16.68 11.77 -7.60
CA SER A 83 16.08 11.07 -8.74
C SER A 83 14.57 10.93 -8.63
N LEU A 84 14.03 11.00 -7.40
CA LEU A 84 12.62 11.06 -7.04
C LEU A 84 12.38 12.29 -6.16
N ASP A 85 11.18 12.88 -6.19
CA ASP A 85 10.93 14.16 -5.53
C ASP A 85 10.10 14.04 -4.24
N ALA A 86 9.03 13.25 -4.23
CA ALA A 86 8.19 13.12 -3.04
C ALA A 86 7.37 11.84 -3.03
N VAL A 87 7.05 11.38 -1.82
CA VAL A 87 6.07 10.35 -1.51
C VAL A 87 5.01 10.93 -0.58
N LEU A 88 3.73 10.57 -0.80
CA LEU A 88 2.61 11.17 -0.11
C LEU A 88 2.01 10.26 0.96
N GLU A 89 2.45 9.02 1.03
CA GLU A 89 1.96 8.06 2.01
C GLU A 89 3.07 7.13 2.46
N ILE A 90 3.54 7.34 3.69
CA ILE A 90 4.48 6.45 4.39
C ILE A 90 3.81 5.98 5.67
N TRP A 91 4.01 4.71 6.00
CA TRP A 91 3.54 4.06 7.22
C TRP A 91 4.68 4.03 8.25
N PRO A 92 4.69 4.93 9.26
CA PRO A 92 5.84 5.10 10.15
C PRO A 92 6.27 3.85 10.92
N SER A 93 5.34 2.95 11.23
CA SER A 93 5.66 1.69 11.92
C SER A 93 6.54 0.74 11.10
N GLY A 94 6.59 0.93 9.78
CA GLY A 94 7.43 0.16 8.85
C GLY A 94 8.84 0.74 8.65
N ILE A 95 9.09 1.99 9.06
CA ILE A 95 10.37 2.66 8.83
C ILE A 95 11.48 2.04 9.70
N THR A 96 12.56 1.62 9.08
CA THR A 96 13.74 1.08 9.74
C THR A 96 14.68 2.17 10.28
N ASP A 97 15.60 1.81 11.18
CA ASP A 97 16.65 2.73 11.66
C ASP A 97 17.52 3.26 10.49
N ALA A 98 17.76 2.45 9.47
CA ALA A 98 18.54 2.86 8.29
C ALA A 98 17.79 3.91 7.46
N GLU A 99 16.48 3.77 7.32
CA GLU A 99 15.62 4.73 6.63
C GLU A 99 15.42 6.02 7.44
N ASN A 100 15.31 5.92 8.75
CA ASN A 100 15.28 7.09 9.64
C ASN A 100 16.54 7.97 9.51
N ALA A 101 17.70 7.39 9.17
CA ALA A 101 18.93 8.16 8.98
C ALA A 101 18.83 9.19 7.84
N TYR A 102 18.02 8.96 6.82
CA TYR A 102 17.78 9.93 5.73
C TYR A 102 17.01 11.18 6.21
N PHE A 103 16.11 11.01 7.20
CA PHE A 103 15.45 12.15 7.84
C PHE A 103 16.41 12.89 8.77
N ASP A 104 17.24 12.15 9.51
CA ASP A 104 18.18 12.72 10.49
C ASP A 104 19.28 13.56 9.83
N ASP A 105 19.75 13.16 8.64
CA ASP A 105 20.78 13.89 7.90
C ASP A 105 20.21 14.97 6.95
N GLY A 106 18.88 15.01 6.80
CA GLY A 106 18.17 16.01 6.01
C GLY A 106 18.22 15.78 4.49
N THR A 107 18.69 14.63 4.01
CA THR A 107 18.65 14.29 2.59
C THR A 107 17.22 13.97 2.13
N VAL A 108 16.39 13.51 3.06
CA VAL A 108 14.94 13.42 2.91
C VAL A 108 14.27 14.28 3.98
N ALA A 109 13.32 15.11 3.57
CA ALA A 109 12.56 15.97 4.48
C ALA A 109 11.21 15.33 4.84
N HIS A 110 10.90 15.25 6.14
CA HIS A 110 9.54 15.00 6.60
C HIS A 110 8.72 16.28 6.37
N ILE A 111 7.72 16.22 5.48
CA ILE A 111 6.92 17.39 5.05
C ILE A 111 5.51 17.43 5.66
N GLY A 112 5.29 16.69 6.75
CA GLY A 112 4.06 16.70 7.53
C GLY A 112 3.21 15.45 7.39
N ASP A 113 2.12 15.42 8.14
CA ASP A 113 1.16 14.33 8.10
C ASP A 113 0.34 14.37 6.82
N LEU A 114 -0.07 13.19 6.31
CA LEU A 114 -1.01 13.10 5.21
C LEU A 114 -2.42 13.52 5.62
N GLY A 115 -2.82 13.19 6.85
CA GLY A 115 -4.17 13.40 7.39
C GLY A 115 -4.96 12.11 7.57
N ALA A 116 -4.58 11.04 6.87
CA ALA A 116 -5.15 9.71 7.07
C ALA A 116 -4.44 8.96 8.20
N VAL A 117 -5.19 8.06 8.86
CA VAL A 117 -4.69 7.18 9.92
C VAL A 117 -4.83 5.74 9.46
N GLY A 118 -3.69 5.05 9.43
CA GLY A 118 -3.59 3.66 9.04
C GLY A 118 -3.67 2.71 10.24
N ARG A 119 -4.25 1.52 10.01
CA ARG A 119 -4.27 0.43 10.99
C ARG A 119 -4.08 -0.88 10.28
N ILE A 120 -2.93 -1.49 10.49
CA ILE A 120 -2.65 -2.85 10.02
C ILE A 120 -3.18 -3.86 11.04
N GLY A 121 -3.43 -5.08 10.61
CA GLY A 121 -3.77 -6.17 11.52
C GLY A 121 -4.25 -7.42 10.80
N TRP A 122 -4.79 -8.33 11.61
CA TRP A 122 -5.44 -9.55 11.13
C TRP A 122 -6.92 -9.31 10.95
N PHE A 123 -7.44 -9.71 9.82
CA PHE A 123 -8.85 -9.54 9.50
C PHE A 123 -9.48 -10.86 9.08
N VAL A 124 -10.74 -11.01 9.46
CA VAL A 124 -11.61 -12.12 9.02
C VAL A 124 -12.97 -11.56 8.59
N PRO A 125 -13.67 -12.16 7.62
CA PRO A 125 -15.05 -11.80 7.32
C PRO A 125 -15.98 -12.06 8.52
N GLN A 126 -16.97 -11.20 8.72
CA GLN A 126 -17.91 -11.30 9.85
C GLN A 126 -18.59 -12.67 9.93
N TYR A 127 -18.93 -13.28 8.79
CA TYR A 127 -19.58 -14.61 8.80
C TYR A 127 -18.71 -15.72 9.44
N VAL A 128 -17.37 -15.54 9.42
CA VAL A 128 -16.45 -16.47 10.09
C VAL A 128 -16.57 -16.33 11.60
N LEU A 129 -16.66 -15.09 12.12
CA LEU A 129 -16.86 -14.83 13.55
C LEU A 129 -18.25 -15.22 14.02
N ASP A 130 -19.28 -15.03 13.19
CA ASP A 130 -20.66 -15.46 13.53
C ASP A 130 -20.74 -16.96 13.76
N ALA A 131 -19.93 -17.73 13.04
CA ALA A 131 -19.85 -19.19 13.19
C ALA A 131 -18.83 -19.63 14.26
N ASN A 132 -17.81 -18.82 14.54
CA ASN A 132 -16.68 -19.14 15.42
C ASN A 132 -16.30 -17.90 16.26
N PRO A 133 -17.11 -17.50 17.24
CA PRO A 133 -16.90 -16.24 17.97
C PRO A 133 -15.60 -16.20 18.79
N GLU A 134 -14.99 -17.34 19.09
CA GLU A 134 -13.68 -17.43 19.73
C GLU A 134 -12.52 -16.84 18.88
N LEU A 135 -12.71 -16.74 17.55
CA LEU A 135 -11.74 -16.15 16.61
C LEU A 135 -11.75 -14.61 16.62
N ALA A 136 -12.58 -13.99 17.45
CA ALA A 136 -12.52 -12.54 17.62
C ALA A 136 -11.20 -12.08 18.26
N THR A 137 -10.52 -12.99 18.98
CA THR A 137 -9.24 -12.71 19.63
C THR A 137 -8.20 -13.78 19.26
N TRP A 138 -6.93 -13.43 19.43
CA TRP A 138 -5.79 -14.26 19.07
C TRP A 138 -5.77 -15.64 19.76
N GLU A 139 -6.34 -15.76 20.96
CA GLU A 139 -6.41 -17.03 21.70
C GLU A 139 -7.19 -18.09 20.92
N GLY A 140 -8.17 -17.68 20.12
CA GLY A 140 -8.91 -18.60 19.25
C GLY A 140 -8.02 -19.26 18.20
N PHE A 141 -7.01 -18.55 17.71
CA PHE A 141 -6.09 -19.04 16.69
C PHE A 141 -5.00 -19.99 17.22
N VAL A 142 -4.81 -20.08 18.53
CA VAL A 142 -3.91 -21.08 19.13
C VAL A 142 -4.54 -22.48 19.15
N MET A 143 -5.85 -22.57 18.99
CA MET A 143 -6.57 -23.85 19.04
C MET A 143 -6.37 -24.67 17.75
N PRO A 144 -6.18 -25.99 17.86
CA PRO A 144 -6.08 -26.87 16.68
C PRO A 144 -7.28 -26.79 15.74
N THR A 145 -8.47 -26.51 16.26
CA THR A 145 -9.69 -26.34 15.48
C THR A 145 -9.64 -25.14 14.54
N ALA A 146 -8.88 -24.10 14.87
CA ALA A 146 -8.64 -22.97 13.97
C ALA A 146 -7.75 -23.40 12.79
N ALA A 147 -6.68 -24.18 13.03
CA ALA A 147 -5.87 -24.72 11.95
C ALA A 147 -6.69 -25.61 10.99
N GLU A 148 -7.55 -26.46 11.53
CA GLU A 148 -8.45 -27.28 10.70
C GLU A 148 -9.43 -26.42 9.89
N LEU A 149 -9.95 -25.32 10.46
CA LEU A 149 -10.90 -24.42 9.81
C LEU A 149 -10.27 -23.65 8.62
N PHE A 150 -9.05 -23.13 8.82
CA PHE A 150 -8.32 -22.34 7.81
C PHE A 150 -7.35 -23.17 6.97
N GLY A 151 -7.30 -24.50 7.17
CA GLY A 151 -6.43 -25.39 6.43
C GLY A 151 -6.74 -25.45 4.93
N THR A 152 -5.70 -25.61 4.12
CA THR A 152 -5.77 -25.81 2.68
C THR A 152 -4.99 -27.04 2.28
N ALA A 153 -5.12 -27.48 1.04
CA ALA A 153 -4.31 -28.59 0.53
C ALA A 153 -2.81 -28.29 0.55
N GLU A 154 -2.43 -27.02 0.52
CA GLU A 154 -1.04 -26.54 0.47
C GLU A 154 -0.47 -26.38 1.90
N SER A 155 -1.28 -25.96 2.86
CA SER A 155 -0.85 -25.78 4.27
C SER A 155 -0.78 -27.09 5.08
N GLY A 156 -1.26 -28.21 4.53
CA GLY A 156 -1.21 -29.51 5.19
C GLY A 156 -1.97 -29.54 6.51
N ASP A 157 -1.27 -29.83 7.63
CA ASP A 157 -1.85 -29.86 8.98
C ASP A 157 -1.92 -28.47 9.65
N LEU A 158 -1.45 -27.42 8.99
CA LEU A 158 -1.48 -26.05 9.50
C LEU A 158 -2.64 -25.24 8.92
N GLY A 159 -3.12 -24.27 9.69
CA GLY A 159 -3.99 -23.24 9.16
C GLY A 159 -3.21 -22.31 8.21
N ARG A 160 -3.88 -21.83 7.18
CA ARG A 160 -3.30 -20.85 6.27
C ARG A 160 -3.62 -19.44 6.74
N PHE A 161 -2.57 -18.62 6.90
CA PHE A 161 -2.69 -17.18 7.03
C PHE A 161 -2.37 -16.52 5.69
N LEU A 162 -3.31 -15.76 5.14
CA LEU A 162 -3.13 -15.10 3.85
C LEU A 162 -2.45 -13.74 4.03
N ALA A 163 -1.20 -13.64 3.63
CA ALA A 163 -0.47 -12.38 3.54
C ALA A 163 -0.56 -11.78 2.14
N THR A 164 -0.26 -10.49 2.02
CA THR A 164 -0.39 -9.75 0.76
C THR A 164 0.91 -9.76 -0.05
N ASP A 165 1.61 -8.66 -0.14
CA ASP A 165 2.90 -8.55 -0.84
C ASP A 165 4.02 -8.74 0.20
N PRO A 166 5.02 -9.59 -0.07
CA PRO A 166 6.12 -9.83 0.86
C PRO A 166 7.03 -8.61 1.09
N SER A 167 6.88 -7.55 0.28
CA SER A 167 7.60 -6.28 0.47
C SER A 167 6.95 -5.34 1.49
N TYR A 168 5.71 -5.63 1.92
CA TYR A 168 5.03 -4.83 2.94
C TYR A 168 5.62 -5.13 4.33
N SER A 169 5.53 -4.16 5.23
CA SER A 169 5.93 -4.34 6.63
C SER A 169 4.99 -5.30 7.33
N GLN A 170 5.40 -6.55 7.44
CA GLN A 170 4.60 -7.65 8.00
C GLN A 170 5.40 -8.40 9.05
N PHE A 171 4.79 -8.63 10.21
CA PHE A 171 5.37 -9.37 11.33
C PHE A 171 4.59 -10.66 11.66
N ASP A 172 3.73 -11.11 10.74
CA ASP A 172 2.78 -12.19 10.96
C ASP A 172 3.46 -13.53 11.25
N GLU A 173 4.59 -13.84 10.58
CA GLU A 173 5.39 -15.04 10.87
C GLU A 173 5.93 -15.04 12.32
N GLN A 174 6.32 -13.85 12.82
CA GLN A 174 6.79 -13.70 14.20
C GLN A 174 5.62 -13.83 15.18
N ILE A 175 4.49 -13.18 14.91
CA ILE A 175 3.28 -13.27 15.73
C ILE A 175 2.84 -14.74 15.84
N ILE A 176 2.71 -15.44 14.71
CA ILE A 176 2.34 -16.87 14.65
C ILE A 176 3.29 -17.72 15.49
N THR A 177 4.59 -17.54 15.28
CA THR A 177 5.63 -18.31 15.97
C THR A 177 5.63 -18.03 17.47
N ASN A 178 5.63 -16.76 17.88
CA ASN A 178 5.78 -16.38 19.29
C ASN A 178 4.52 -16.64 20.11
N LEU A 179 3.34 -16.62 19.49
CA LEU A 179 2.08 -16.99 20.13
C LEU A 179 1.76 -18.49 19.99
N ASN A 180 2.67 -19.29 19.39
CA ASN A 180 2.52 -20.74 19.19
C ASN A 180 1.22 -21.11 18.44
N MET A 181 0.87 -20.36 17.42
CA MET A 181 -0.28 -20.65 16.56
C MET A 181 0.08 -21.72 15.52
N PRO A 182 -0.79 -22.72 15.27
CA PRO A 182 -0.56 -23.76 14.27
C PRO A 182 -0.92 -23.24 12.86
N PHE A 183 -0.26 -22.18 12.41
CA PHE A 183 -0.50 -21.52 11.11
C PHE A 183 0.79 -21.37 10.33
N GLU A 184 0.68 -21.27 9.01
CA GLU A 184 1.74 -20.82 8.11
C GLU A 184 1.29 -19.61 7.29
N VAL A 185 2.21 -18.71 7.00
CA VAL A 185 1.97 -17.54 6.15
C VAL A 185 2.13 -17.93 4.69
N GLN A 186 1.13 -17.59 3.88
CA GLN A 186 1.17 -17.74 2.43
C GLN A 186 0.86 -16.40 1.77
N TYR A 187 1.78 -15.92 0.92
CA TYR A 187 1.67 -14.63 0.26
C TYR A 187 0.88 -14.74 -1.06
N SER A 188 -0.08 -13.85 -1.26
CA SER A 188 -0.79 -13.69 -2.53
C SER A 188 0.04 -12.94 -3.59
N GLY A 189 0.99 -12.11 -3.15
CA GLY A 189 1.94 -11.37 -3.97
C GLY A 189 1.54 -9.94 -4.32
N SER A 190 0.29 -9.53 -4.08
CA SER A 190 -0.17 -8.14 -4.31
C SER A 190 -1.54 -7.88 -3.68
N GLU A 191 -1.88 -6.59 -3.45
CA GLU A 191 -3.22 -6.18 -2.99
C GLU A 191 -4.34 -6.70 -3.91
N PRO A 192 -4.30 -6.52 -5.25
CA PRO A 192 -5.34 -7.05 -6.14
C PRO A 192 -5.48 -8.57 -6.09
N ALA A 193 -4.38 -9.31 -5.94
CA ALA A 193 -4.43 -10.77 -5.81
C ALA A 193 -5.08 -11.21 -4.50
N THR A 194 -4.81 -10.50 -3.41
CA THR A 194 -5.46 -10.73 -2.10
C THR A 194 -6.96 -10.46 -2.19
N ILE A 195 -7.37 -9.35 -2.81
CA ILE A 195 -8.79 -9.01 -3.01
C ILE A 195 -9.49 -10.08 -3.86
N ALA A 196 -8.87 -10.56 -4.94
CA ALA A 196 -9.44 -11.58 -5.79
C ALA A 196 -9.65 -12.91 -5.03
N GLU A 197 -8.71 -13.30 -4.18
CA GLU A 197 -8.86 -14.49 -3.35
C GLU A 197 -9.94 -14.29 -2.27
N LEU A 198 -9.95 -13.13 -1.61
CA LEU A 198 -10.99 -12.76 -0.64
C LEU A 198 -12.39 -12.80 -1.25
N ASP A 199 -12.54 -12.29 -2.49
CA ASP A 199 -13.81 -12.32 -3.23
C ASP A 199 -14.26 -13.76 -3.51
N ALA A 200 -13.35 -14.61 -3.98
CA ALA A 200 -13.64 -16.01 -4.26
C ALA A 200 -14.07 -16.78 -3.01
N ARG A 201 -13.32 -16.63 -1.91
CA ARG A 201 -13.63 -17.29 -0.64
C ARG A 201 -14.92 -16.78 -0.01
N SER A 202 -15.12 -15.46 0.02
CA SER A 202 -16.35 -14.86 0.55
C SER A 202 -17.58 -15.28 -0.24
N SER A 203 -17.48 -15.35 -1.58
CA SER A 203 -18.57 -15.85 -2.45
C SER A 203 -18.89 -17.32 -2.23
N ALA A 204 -17.89 -18.14 -1.86
CA ALA A 204 -18.05 -19.55 -1.54
C ALA A 204 -18.49 -19.79 -0.07
N GLY A 205 -18.44 -18.76 0.78
CA GLY A 205 -18.66 -18.89 2.23
C GLY A 205 -17.51 -19.63 2.92
N GLU A 206 -16.32 -19.65 2.30
CA GLU A 206 -15.13 -20.30 2.84
C GLU A 206 -14.38 -19.36 3.80
N PRO A 207 -13.83 -19.87 4.92
CA PRO A 207 -13.13 -19.05 5.89
C PRO A 207 -11.79 -18.55 5.32
N VAL A 208 -11.45 -17.30 5.68
CA VAL A 208 -10.14 -16.70 5.44
C VAL A 208 -9.76 -15.84 6.63
N VAL A 209 -8.50 -15.94 7.06
CA VAL A 209 -7.83 -14.99 7.95
C VAL A 209 -6.65 -14.39 7.19
N MET A 210 -6.48 -13.06 7.27
CA MET A 210 -5.53 -12.39 6.42
C MET A 210 -4.89 -11.17 7.08
N TYR A 211 -3.67 -10.85 6.66
CA TYR A 211 -3.09 -9.53 6.81
C TYR A 211 -3.90 -8.53 5.99
N TRP A 212 -4.33 -7.45 6.60
CA TRP A 212 -5.00 -6.36 5.91
C TRP A 212 -4.82 -5.06 6.67
N TRP A 213 -5.35 -3.97 6.10
CA TRP A 213 -5.26 -2.65 6.71
C TRP A 213 -6.52 -1.80 6.45
N THR A 214 -6.59 -0.67 7.16
CA THR A 214 -7.56 0.39 6.90
C THR A 214 -6.81 1.70 6.71
N PRO A 215 -7.35 2.65 5.88
CA PRO A 215 -8.59 2.57 5.11
C PRO A 215 -8.48 1.77 3.81
N THR A 216 -9.44 0.90 3.54
CA THR A 216 -9.64 0.21 2.24
C THR A 216 -11.12 -0.04 2.02
N ALA A 217 -11.56 -0.06 0.76
CA ALA A 217 -12.96 -0.37 0.44
C ALA A 217 -13.30 -1.84 0.70
N ALA A 218 -12.32 -2.73 0.65
CA ALA A 218 -12.49 -4.16 0.92
C ALA A 218 -13.06 -4.43 2.32
N VAL A 219 -12.69 -3.64 3.32
CA VAL A 219 -13.20 -3.79 4.69
C VAL A 219 -14.71 -3.65 4.73
N ALA A 220 -15.28 -2.66 4.06
CA ALA A 220 -16.73 -2.47 4.00
C ALA A 220 -17.40 -3.49 3.08
N LYS A 221 -16.83 -3.74 1.89
CA LYS A 221 -17.40 -4.67 0.89
C LYS A 221 -17.56 -6.09 1.43
N TYR A 222 -16.53 -6.60 2.11
CA TYR A 222 -16.52 -7.98 2.60
C TYR A 222 -16.87 -8.09 4.08
N ASN A 223 -17.27 -6.95 4.71
CA ASN A 223 -17.57 -6.90 6.13
C ASN A 223 -16.45 -7.53 6.98
N LEU A 224 -15.21 -7.06 6.74
CA LEU A 224 -14.05 -7.54 7.46
C LEU A 224 -14.01 -7.00 8.89
N VAL A 225 -13.68 -7.86 9.82
CA VAL A 225 -13.52 -7.53 11.23
C VAL A 225 -12.08 -7.79 11.64
N LYS A 226 -11.48 -6.80 12.31
CA LYS A 226 -10.14 -6.94 12.85
C LYS A 226 -10.15 -7.90 14.04
N VAL A 227 -9.23 -8.87 14.04
CA VAL A 227 -8.97 -9.77 15.17
C VAL A 227 -8.21 -9.00 16.24
N GLU A 228 -8.59 -9.17 17.49
CA GLU A 228 -7.89 -8.60 18.63
C GLU A 228 -6.62 -9.40 18.93
N LEU A 229 -5.47 -8.84 18.60
CA LEU A 229 -4.14 -9.37 18.94
C LEU A 229 -3.71 -8.85 20.33
N PRO A 230 -2.63 -9.39 20.95
CA PRO A 230 -2.11 -8.83 22.19
C PRO A 230 -1.80 -7.33 22.03
N ALA A 231 -2.08 -6.54 23.06
CA ALA A 231 -1.93 -5.10 23.01
C ALA A 231 -0.49 -4.68 22.66
N VAL A 232 -0.36 -3.64 21.87
CA VAL A 232 0.92 -3.01 21.54
C VAL A 232 1.56 -2.44 22.82
N THR A 233 2.85 -2.73 23.02
CA THR A 233 3.69 -2.12 24.06
C THR A 233 4.98 -1.62 23.43
N ASP A 234 5.62 -0.64 24.04
CA ASP A 234 6.90 -0.11 23.54
C ASP A 234 7.96 -1.20 23.39
N GLU A 235 7.99 -2.17 24.35
CA GLU A 235 8.93 -3.30 24.32
C GLU A 235 8.66 -4.23 23.14
N CYS A 236 7.38 -4.57 22.90
CA CYS A 236 7.00 -5.42 21.77
C CYS A 236 7.24 -4.70 20.44
N ASN A 237 6.84 -3.44 20.34
CA ASN A 237 7.05 -2.65 19.12
C ASN A 237 8.53 -2.48 18.78
N ALA A 238 9.39 -2.29 19.77
CA ALA A 238 10.83 -2.21 19.59
C ALA A 238 11.47 -3.52 19.09
N SER A 239 10.75 -4.66 19.14
CA SER A 239 11.19 -5.96 18.59
C SER A 239 10.79 -6.16 17.13
N ALA A 240 10.07 -5.21 16.52
CA ALA A 240 9.71 -5.24 15.11
C ALA A 240 10.98 -5.32 14.24
N GLY A 241 11.02 -6.29 13.33
CA GLY A 241 12.18 -6.49 12.46
C GLY A 241 13.45 -6.98 13.15
N ALA A 242 13.45 -7.17 14.48
CA ALA A 242 14.62 -7.70 15.18
C ALA A 242 14.90 -9.16 14.78
N SER A 243 16.19 -9.47 14.58
CA SER A 243 16.62 -10.80 14.10
C SER A 243 16.36 -11.94 15.10
N ASP A 244 16.11 -11.63 16.36
CA ASP A 244 15.76 -12.58 17.43
C ASP A 244 14.26 -12.86 17.54
N GLY A 245 13.44 -12.16 16.70
CA GLY A 245 12.05 -12.52 16.46
C GLY A 245 11.11 -12.37 17.65
N GLY A 246 11.20 -11.28 18.42
CA GLY A 246 10.40 -11.08 19.63
C GLY A 246 8.96 -10.58 19.44
N TYR A 247 8.58 -10.18 18.23
CA TYR A 247 7.28 -9.53 17.98
C TYR A 247 6.10 -10.48 18.21
N ALA A 248 5.20 -10.12 19.13
CA ALA A 248 4.06 -10.95 19.54
C ALA A 248 2.84 -10.09 19.96
N CYS A 249 2.70 -8.91 19.38
CA CYS A 249 1.60 -7.99 19.66
C CYS A 249 0.92 -7.51 18.37
N ASP A 250 -0.13 -6.72 18.51
CA ASP A 250 -0.80 -6.07 17.38
C ASP A 250 0.12 -5.03 16.72
N TYR A 251 -0.23 -4.61 15.53
CA TYR A 251 0.41 -3.50 14.85
C TYR A 251 0.01 -2.18 15.51
N PRO A 252 0.92 -1.21 15.63
CA PRO A 252 0.57 0.13 16.12
C PRO A 252 -0.36 0.84 15.14
N GLU A 253 -0.98 1.92 15.61
CA GLU A 253 -1.70 2.85 14.75
C GLU A 253 -0.69 3.78 14.08
N ASP A 254 -0.81 3.97 12.78
CA ASP A 254 0.04 4.86 12.00
C ASP A 254 -0.67 6.16 11.64
N VAL A 255 -0.17 7.28 12.11
CA VAL A 255 -0.47 8.58 11.51
C VAL A 255 0.38 8.68 10.25
N LEU A 256 -0.25 8.54 9.08
CA LEU A 256 0.47 8.48 7.81
C LEU A 256 1.17 9.80 7.51
N ILE A 257 2.42 9.74 7.06
CA ILE A 257 3.26 10.91 6.82
C ILE A 257 3.64 11.06 5.35
N LYS A 258 4.11 12.27 5.02
CA LYS A 258 4.63 12.62 3.69
C LYS A 258 6.12 12.96 3.79
N ALA A 259 6.86 12.61 2.74
CA ALA A 259 8.28 12.94 2.66
C ALA A 259 8.64 13.48 1.27
N ALA A 260 9.69 14.25 1.21
CA ALA A 260 10.23 14.81 -0.02
C ALA A 260 11.75 14.79 -0.03
N SER A 261 12.33 14.78 -1.23
CA SER A 261 13.74 15.06 -1.42
C SER A 261 14.13 16.38 -0.76
N GLY A 262 15.23 16.41 -0.02
CA GLY A 262 15.79 17.64 0.53
C GLY A 262 16.15 18.70 -0.53
N GLN A 263 16.14 18.31 -1.82
CA GLN A 263 16.41 19.20 -2.96
C GLN A 263 15.13 19.80 -3.56
N LEU A 264 13.93 19.33 -3.19
CA LEU A 264 12.67 19.73 -3.84
C LEU A 264 12.33 21.20 -3.59
N GLU A 265 12.61 21.73 -2.39
CA GLU A 265 12.33 23.14 -2.07
C GLU A 265 13.13 24.10 -3.00
N GLU A 266 14.37 23.76 -3.32
CA GLU A 266 15.17 24.56 -4.28
C GLU A 266 14.70 24.35 -5.73
N LYS A 267 14.34 23.11 -6.09
CA LYS A 267 13.90 22.73 -7.43
C LYS A 267 12.55 23.34 -7.82
N ALA A 268 11.58 23.33 -6.90
CA ALA A 268 10.19 23.76 -7.14
C ALA A 268 9.53 24.21 -5.81
N PRO A 269 9.83 25.43 -5.33
CA PRO A 269 9.40 25.90 -4.01
C PRO A 269 7.87 25.97 -3.84
N ASP A 270 7.14 26.29 -4.89
CA ASP A 270 5.68 26.32 -4.90
C ASP A 270 5.06 24.89 -4.81
N VAL A 271 5.66 23.91 -5.47
CA VAL A 271 5.26 22.50 -5.33
C VAL A 271 5.60 21.99 -3.92
N TYR A 272 6.78 22.33 -3.39
CA TYR A 272 7.15 21.93 -2.03
C TYR A 272 6.16 22.48 -0.99
N ALA A 273 5.80 23.77 -1.07
CA ALA A 273 4.82 24.39 -0.21
C ALA A 273 3.42 23.74 -0.34
N PHE A 274 3.00 23.46 -1.59
CA PHE A 274 1.76 22.72 -1.85
C PHE A 274 1.77 21.34 -1.19
N LEU A 275 2.85 20.56 -1.38
CA LEU A 275 2.93 19.21 -0.80
C LEU A 275 3.00 19.23 0.73
N GLN A 276 3.57 20.27 1.35
CA GLN A 276 3.49 20.46 2.80
C GLN A 276 2.03 20.65 3.26
N ALA A 277 1.26 21.46 2.54
CA ALA A 277 -0.13 21.75 2.87
C ALA A 277 -1.11 20.63 2.45
N PHE A 278 -0.72 19.77 1.50
CA PHE A 278 -1.53 18.69 0.98
C PHE A 278 -2.00 17.75 2.10
N THR A 279 -3.31 17.54 2.18
CA THR A 279 -3.91 16.72 3.24
C THR A 279 -5.09 15.91 2.67
N ILE A 280 -4.98 14.60 2.73
CA ILE A 280 -6.05 13.65 2.42
C ILE A 280 -6.39 12.90 3.70
N THR A 281 -7.62 13.03 4.16
CA THR A 281 -8.08 12.36 5.38
C THR A 281 -8.48 10.91 5.12
N THR A 282 -8.68 10.14 6.18
CA THR A 282 -9.25 8.78 6.08
C THR A 282 -10.62 8.80 5.37
N ASP A 283 -11.45 9.81 5.62
CA ASP A 283 -12.76 9.92 4.99
C ASP A 283 -12.65 10.23 3.49
N ASP A 284 -11.68 11.08 3.08
CA ASP A 284 -11.41 11.37 1.67
C ASP A 284 -10.93 10.10 0.92
N GLN A 285 -10.07 9.30 1.54
CA GLN A 285 -9.64 8.03 0.94
C GLN A 285 -10.82 7.07 0.81
N LEU A 286 -11.65 6.92 1.84
CA LEU A 286 -12.83 6.05 1.83
C LEU A 286 -13.92 6.53 0.85
N GLU A 287 -13.96 7.82 0.49
CA GLU A 287 -14.82 8.32 -0.57
C GLU A 287 -14.36 7.85 -1.96
N MET A 288 -13.05 7.83 -2.20
CA MET A 288 -12.47 7.49 -3.51
C MET A 288 -12.25 5.99 -3.73
N LEU A 289 -11.80 5.27 -2.70
CA LEU A 289 -11.38 3.86 -2.79
C LEU A 289 -12.40 2.91 -3.40
N PRO A 290 -13.72 2.98 -3.12
CA PRO A 290 -14.69 2.06 -3.71
C PRO A 290 -14.71 2.09 -5.24
N ALA A 291 -14.62 3.26 -5.84
CA ALA A 291 -14.63 3.41 -7.30
C ALA A 291 -13.38 2.79 -7.95
N PHE A 292 -12.21 2.98 -7.34
CA PHE A 292 -10.95 2.42 -7.86
C PHE A 292 -10.75 0.95 -7.48
N GLU A 293 -10.79 0.63 -6.18
CA GLU A 293 -10.44 -0.69 -5.64
C GLU A 293 -11.46 -1.77 -5.98
N ILE A 294 -12.76 -1.40 -6.04
CA ILE A 294 -13.86 -2.34 -6.18
C ILE A 294 -14.47 -2.31 -7.59
N ASP A 295 -14.76 -1.11 -8.10
CA ASP A 295 -15.44 -0.95 -9.38
C ASP A 295 -14.46 -0.96 -10.55
N GLY A 296 -13.15 -0.73 -10.29
CA GLY A 296 -12.08 -0.76 -11.28
C GLY A 296 -12.06 0.48 -12.18
N ASP A 297 -12.60 1.60 -11.69
CA ASP A 297 -12.53 2.89 -12.38
C ASP A 297 -11.06 3.35 -12.50
N ASP A 298 -10.75 4.13 -13.52
CA ASP A 298 -9.42 4.71 -13.70
C ASP A 298 -9.07 5.65 -12.54
N PRO A 299 -7.91 5.50 -11.88
CA PRO A 299 -7.57 6.28 -10.69
C PRO A 299 -7.43 7.79 -10.97
N ALA A 300 -6.99 8.19 -12.18
CA ALA A 300 -6.93 9.59 -12.55
C ALA A 300 -8.33 10.19 -12.71
N ASP A 301 -9.31 9.42 -13.24
CA ASP A 301 -10.70 9.85 -13.33
C ASP A 301 -11.37 9.96 -11.95
N VAL A 302 -11.05 9.02 -11.03
CA VAL A 302 -11.53 9.07 -9.64
C VAL A 302 -10.98 10.30 -8.93
N ALA A 303 -9.67 10.53 -9.02
CA ALA A 303 -9.01 11.70 -8.44
C ALA A 303 -9.57 13.02 -9.03
N ALA A 304 -9.78 13.09 -10.34
CA ALA A 304 -10.36 14.29 -10.99
C ALA A 304 -11.78 14.59 -10.49
N LYS A 305 -12.59 13.58 -10.24
CA LYS A 305 -13.95 13.73 -9.65
C LYS A 305 -13.84 14.31 -8.24
N TRP A 306 -12.94 13.77 -7.41
CA TRP A 306 -12.71 14.28 -6.06
C TRP A 306 -12.21 15.74 -6.07
N VAL A 307 -11.21 16.06 -6.90
CA VAL A 307 -10.70 17.43 -7.06
C VAL A 307 -11.79 18.41 -7.48
N ALA A 308 -12.66 18.02 -8.42
CA ALA A 308 -13.77 18.87 -8.85
C ALA A 308 -14.84 19.10 -7.76
N ALA A 309 -15.00 18.14 -6.83
CA ALA A 309 -15.97 18.23 -5.75
C ALA A 309 -15.45 18.98 -4.51
N HIS A 310 -14.14 19.06 -4.31
CA HIS A 310 -13.51 19.55 -3.07
C HIS A 310 -12.61 20.78 -3.29
N GLU A 311 -12.97 21.67 -4.23
CA GLU A 311 -12.20 22.89 -4.52
C GLU A 311 -12.03 23.80 -3.28
N ASP A 312 -13.00 23.83 -2.41
CA ASP A 312 -12.96 24.57 -1.14
C ASP A 312 -11.92 24.02 -0.15
N VAL A 313 -11.56 22.75 -0.26
CA VAL A 313 -10.49 22.10 0.54
C VAL A 313 -9.13 22.38 -0.08
N TRP A 314 -8.89 21.86 -1.30
CA TRP A 314 -7.56 21.88 -1.90
C TRP A 314 -7.07 23.26 -2.35
N SER A 315 -7.98 24.20 -2.62
CA SER A 315 -7.57 25.58 -2.97
C SER A 315 -6.79 26.26 -1.83
N THR A 316 -6.99 25.83 -0.59
CA THR A 316 -6.25 26.32 0.58
C THR A 316 -4.78 25.86 0.58
N TRP A 317 -4.45 24.80 -0.12
CA TRP A 317 -3.09 24.25 -0.20
C TRP A 317 -2.17 25.04 -1.16
N LEU A 318 -2.76 25.92 -1.98
CA LEU A 318 -2.06 26.77 -2.95
C LEU A 318 -1.73 28.16 -2.40
N SER A 319 -2.01 28.43 -1.12
CA SER A 319 -1.92 29.78 -0.50
C SER A 319 -0.62 30.02 0.26
#